data_4d7b0e959c8a231ac0812358829b0f5f
#
_entry.id   4d7b0e959c8a231ac0812358829b0f5f
#
_cell.length_a   1.000
_cell.length_b   1.000
_cell.length_c   1.000
_cell.angle_alpha   90.00
_cell.angle_beta   90.00
_cell.angle_gamma   90.00
#
_symmetry.space_group_name_H-M   'P 1'
#
loop_
_entity.id
_entity.type
_entity.pdbx_description
1 polymer ?
#
loop_
_entity_poly.entity_id
_entity_poly.type
_entity_poly.pdbx_seq_one_letter_code
_entity_poly.pdbx_strand_id
1 'polypeptide(L)'
;MLAFLQTNTPIVIFNQIVVTLLTVCFLYQVVFFVIGALRGEVAPPKAKKLHRYAFFIAAHNEEAVIANLVRSIKDQDYPSELIEVFVVADACTDNTAQLAREAGAIVYERND
;
A
#
# COMPACT_ATOMS: atom_id res chain seq x y z
N MET A 1 -44.99 19.57 -30.01
CA MET A 1 -44.51 18.92 -28.77
C MET A 1 -44.39 17.41 -28.87
N LEU A 2 -45.22 16.71 -29.67
CA LEU A 2 -45.10 15.24 -29.88
C LEU A 2 -44.01 14.82 -30.87
N ALA A 3 -43.54 15.67 -31.77
CA ALA A 3 -42.45 15.36 -32.71
C ALA A 3 -41.04 15.32 -32.08
N PHE A 4 -40.86 15.89 -30.89
CA PHE A 4 -39.58 15.87 -30.17
C PHE A 4 -39.31 14.51 -29.48
N LEU A 5 -40.33 13.69 -29.28
CA LEU A 5 -40.23 12.38 -28.64
C LEU A 5 -39.90 11.25 -29.64
N GLN A 6 -39.86 11.54 -30.95
CA GLN A 6 -39.61 10.55 -31.99
C GLN A 6 -38.16 10.53 -32.50
N THR A 7 -37.29 11.35 -31.90
CA THR A 7 -35.89 11.45 -32.30
C THR A 7 -35.06 10.39 -31.56
N ASN A 8 -34.63 9.41 -32.36
CA ASN A 8 -33.53 8.46 -32.02
C ASN A 8 -33.86 7.36 -31.00
N THR A 9 -34.83 6.53 -31.31
CA THR A 9 -35.12 5.30 -30.59
C THR A 9 -33.83 4.49 -30.22
N PRO A 10 -32.84 4.32 -31.12
CA PRO A 10 -31.60 3.62 -30.76
C PRO A 10 -30.76 4.35 -29.70
N ILE A 11 -30.71 5.67 -29.72
CA ILE A 11 -29.98 6.46 -28.72
C ILE A 11 -30.67 6.39 -27.36
N VAL A 12 -31.99 6.44 -27.32
CA VAL A 12 -32.77 6.30 -26.08
C VAL A 12 -32.56 4.93 -25.49
N ILE A 13 -32.62 3.87 -26.31
CA ILE A 13 -32.38 2.50 -25.86
C ILE A 13 -30.94 2.32 -25.32
N PHE A 14 -29.94 2.83 -26.05
CA PHE A 14 -28.57 2.80 -25.63
C PHE A 14 -28.36 3.51 -24.30
N ASN A 15 -28.88 4.72 -24.16
CA ASN A 15 -28.79 5.48 -22.91
C ASN A 15 -29.51 4.77 -21.76
N GLN A 16 -30.65 4.14 -21.98
CA GLN A 16 -31.37 3.38 -20.97
C GLN A 16 -30.57 2.18 -20.51
N ILE A 17 -29.90 1.46 -21.41
CA ILE A 17 -29.01 0.34 -21.07
C ILE A 17 -27.85 0.82 -20.21
N VAL A 18 -27.17 1.89 -20.62
CA VAL A 18 -26.05 2.47 -19.87
C VAL A 18 -26.48 2.91 -18.48
N VAL A 19 -27.58 3.65 -18.37
CA VAL A 19 -28.10 4.09 -17.06
C VAL A 19 -28.44 2.90 -16.17
N THR A 20 -29.07 1.87 -16.72
CA THR A 20 -29.41 0.66 -15.95
C THR A 20 -28.17 -0.06 -15.44
N LEU A 21 -27.14 -0.22 -16.29
CA LEU A 21 -25.87 -0.84 -15.88
C LEU A 21 -25.17 -0.02 -14.79
N LEU A 22 -25.09 1.30 -14.96
CA LEU A 22 -24.50 2.18 -13.95
C LEU A 22 -25.27 2.13 -12.63
N THR A 23 -26.60 2.09 -12.68
CA THR A 23 -27.43 1.96 -11.48
C THR A 23 -27.18 0.64 -10.74
N VAL A 24 -27.08 -0.47 -11.46
CA VAL A 24 -26.77 -1.78 -10.86
C VAL A 24 -25.37 -1.75 -10.22
N CYS A 25 -24.36 -1.21 -10.93
CA CYS A 25 -23.00 -1.07 -10.38
C CYS A 25 -22.98 -0.17 -9.14
N PHE A 26 -23.74 0.92 -9.14
CA PHE A 26 -23.80 1.82 -7.99
C PHE A 26 -24.49 1.18 -6.79
N LEU A 27 -25.59 0.47 -6.99
CA LEU A 27 -26.29 -0.27 -5.93
C LEU A 27 -25.37 -1.33 -5.32
N TYR A 28 -24.60 -2.04 -6.13
CA TYR A 28 -23.60 -2.98 -5.65
C TYR A 28 -22.59 -2.32 -4.70
N GLN A 29 -22.05 -1.17 -5.08
CA GLN A 29 -21.10 -0.43 -4.24
C GLN A 29 -21.72 0.02 -2.92
N VAL A 30 -22.97 0.52 -2.96
CA VAL A 30 -23.70 0.92 -1.75
C VAL A 30 -23.88 -0.26 -0.79
N VAL A 31 -24.26 -1.44 -1.30
CA VAL A 31 -24.42 -2.64 -0.48
C VAL A 31 -23.10 -3.00 0.22
N PHE A 32 -21.97 -3.01 -0.50
CA PHE A 32 -20.68 -3.32 0.10
C PHE A 32 -20.22 -2.26 1.11
N PHE A 33 -20.48 -0.98 0.81
CA PHE A 33 -20.22 0.10 1.76
C PHE A 33 -21.00 -0.08 3.06
N VAL A 34 -22.29 -0.37 2.96
CA VAL A 34 -23.14 -0.62 4.14
C VAL A 34 -22.67 -1.84 4.92
N ILE A 35 -22.36 -2.94 4.24
CA ILE A 35 -21.83 -4.15 4.89
C ILE A 35 -20.50 -3.83 5.61
N GLY A 36 -19.60 -3.08 4.97
CA GLY A 36 -18.32 -2.67 5.57
C GLY A 36 -18.52 -1.79 6.80
N ALA A 37 -19.42 -0.80 6.70
CA ALA A 37 -19.73 0.10 7.81
C ALA A 37 -20.38 -0.63 9.00
N LEU A 38 -21.24 -1.61 8.74
CA LEU A 38 -21.92 -2.37 9.80
C LEU A 38 -21.05 -3.45 10.45
N ARG A 39 -20.07 -4.00 9.71
CA ARG A 39 -19.16 -5.04 10.26
C ARG A 39 -18.12 -4.50 11.24
N GLY A 40 -17.84 -3.19 11.21
CA GLY A 40 -16.79 -2.59 12.03
C GLY A 40 -15.39 -3.11 11.69
N GLU A 41 -14.40 -2.66 12.44
CA GLU A 41 -13.04 -3.19 12.34
C GLU A 41 -12.98 -4.61 12.90
N VAL A 42 -12.68 -5.56 12.05
CA VAL A 42 -12.34 -6.92 12.50
C VAL A 42 -10.87 -6.89 12.91
N ALA A 43 -10.63 -6.84 14.22
CA ALA A 43 -9.28 -6.97 14.73
C ALA A 43 -8.64 -8.28 14.23
N PRO A 44 -7.45 -8.26 13.66
CA PRO A 44 -6.77 -9.46 13.21
C PRO A 44 -6.58 -10.40 14.40
N PRO A 45 -6.64 -11.72 14.21
CA PRO A 45 -6.40 -12.66 15.28
C PRO A 45 -4.98 -12.47 15.84
N LYS A 46 -4.85 -12.46 17.16
CA LYS A 46 -3.53 -12.37 17.81
C LYS A 46 -2.63 -13.48 17.30
N ALA A 47 -1.40 -13.14 16.97
CA ALA A 47 -0.41 -14.10 16.54
C ALA A 47 -0.20 -15.15 17.63
N LYS A 48 -0.29 -16.44 17.28
CA LYS A 48 -0.08 -17.56 18.22
C LYS A 48 1.40 -17.77 18.55
N LYS A 49 2.29 -17.27 17.70
CA LYS A 49 3.73 -17.40 17.82
C LYS A 49 4.41 -16.18 17.21
N LEU A 50 5.39 -15.63 17.91
CA LEU A 50 6.25 -14.59 17.38
C LEU A 50 7.38 -15.23 16.56
N HIS A 51 7.69 -14.64 15.41
CA HIS A 51 8.76 -15.08 14.52
C HIS A 51 9.87 -14.03 14.46
N ARG A 52 11.08 -14.43 14.17
CA ARG A 52 12.15 -13.50 13.83
C ARG A 52 12.01 -13.08 12.38
N TYR A 53 12.17 -11.79 12.11
CA TYR A 53 12.12 -11.20 10.78
C TYR A 53 13.44 -10.54 10.44
N ALA A 54 13.89 -10.73 9.21
CA ALA A 54 15.02 -10.04 8.64
C ALA A 54 14.52 -9.22 7.44
N PHE A 55 14.72 -7.91 7.51
CA PHE A 55 14.41 -6.99 6.42
C PHE A 55 15.67 -6.75 5.60
N PHE A 56 15.62 -7.03 4.31
CA PHE A 56 16.72 -6.77 3.39
C PHE A 56 16.37 -5.59 2.50
N ILE A 57 17.19 -4.54 2.54
CA ILE A 57 16.99 -3.29 1.82
C ILE A 57 18.18 -3.09 0.90
N ALA A 58 17.94 -2.99 -0.42
CA ALA A 58 18.92 -2.51 -1.37
C ALA A 58 18.79 -0.99 -1.49
N ALA A 59 19.90 -0.27 -1.33
CA ALA A 59 19.93 1.18 -1.37
C ALA A 59 21.08 1.68 -2.31
N HIS A 60 20.77 2.67 -3.14
CA HIS A 60 21.72 3.35 -4.00
C HIS A 60 21.49 4.85 -3.94
N ASN A 61 22.41 5.58 -3.27
CA ASN A 61 22.32 7.04 -3.07
C ASN A 61 20.96 7.48 -2.46
N GLU A 62 20.60 6.88 -1.33
CA GLU A 62 19.31 7.09 -0.64
C GLU A 62 19.49 7.81 0.72
N GLU A 63 20.52 8.69 0.86
CA GLU A 63 20.84 9.35 2.12
C GLU A 63 19.67 10.13 2.73
N ALA A 64 18.78 10.68 1.88
CA ALA A 64 17.65 11.48 2.34
C ALA A 64 16.57 10.66 3.07
N VAL A 65 16.44 9.34 2.80
CA VAL A 65 15.31 8.54 3.25
C VAL A 65 15.71 7.30 4.06
N ILE A 66 16.93 6.79 3.87
CA ILE A 66 17.33 5.49 4.43
C ILE A 66 17.21 5.42 5.96
N ALA A 67 17.64 6.48 6.66
CA ALA A 67 17.56 6.51 8.12
C ALA A 67 16.12 6.47 8.63
N ASN A 68 15.19 7.17 7.95
CA ASN A 68 13.78 7.17 8.32
C ASN A 68 13.13 5.80 8.06
N LEU A 69 13.50 5.15 6.95
CA LEU A 69 13.03 3.80 6.62
C LEU A 69 13.47 2.80 7.70
N VAL A 70 14.74 2.78 8.07
CA VAL A 70 15.27 1.87 9.10
C VAL A 70 14.57 2.09 10.44
N ARG A 71 14.40 3.36 10.86
CA ARG A 71 13.67 3.69 12.10
C ARG A 71 12.22 3.21 12.04
N SER A 72 11.50 3.47 10.95
CA SER A 72 10.10 3.07 10.82
C SER A 72 9.89 1.55 10.87
N ILE A 73 10.88 0.76 10.43
CA ILE A 73 10.85 -0.70 10.57
C ILE A 73 11.07 -1.12 12.03
N LYS A 74 11.95 -0.43 12.75
CA LYS A 74 12.25 -0.74 14.16
C LYS A 74 11.17 -0.27 15.13
N ASP A 75 10.44 0.79 14.77
CA ASP A 75 9.38 1.39 15.59
C ASP A 75 8.01 0.69 15.40
N GLN A 76 7.96 -0.44 14.71
CA GLN A 76 6.73 -1.21 14.54
C GLN A 76 6.27 -1.81 15.89
N ASP A 77 4.96 -2.03 16.02
CA ASP A 77 4.37 -2.74 17.17
C ASP A 77 4.71 -4.23 17.12
N TYR A 78 6.01 -4.53 17.24
CA TYR A 78 6.59 -5.88 17.27
C TYR A 78 7.88 -5.86 18.11
N PRO A 79 8.21 -6.95 18.86
CA PRO A 79 9.42 -7.00 19.67
C PRO A 79 10.67 -6.71 18.84
N SER A 80 11.38 -5.64 19.18
CA SER A 80 12.53 -5.15 18.39
C SER A 80 13.69 -6.15 18.33
N GLU A 81 13.82 -7.01 19.35
CA GLU A 81 14.81 -8.10 19.40
C GLU A 81 14.53 -9.22 18.37
N LEU A 82 13.34 -9.23 17.79
CA LEU A 82 12.94 -10.17 16.74
C LEU A 82 13.00 -9.58 15.34
N ILE A 83 13.42 -8.31 15.22
CA ILE A 83 13.56 -7.59 13.95
C ILE A 83 15.03 -7.29 13.70
N GLU A 84 15.57 -7.79 12.60
CA GLU A 84 16.89 -7.42 12.09
C GLU A 84 16.75 -6.69 10.76
N VAL A 85 17.48 -5.58 10.59
CA VAL A 85 17.46 -4.78 9.37
C VAL A 85 18.83 -4.82 8.72
N PHE A 86 18.88 -5.32 7.50
CA PHE A 86 20.08 -5.41 6.67
C PHE A 86 19.95 -4.43 5.51
N VAL A 87 20.96 -3.59 5.30
CA VAL A 87 21.03 -2.66 4.18
C VAL A 87 22.23 -3.03 3.31
N VAL A 88 21.99 -3.24 2.03
CA VAL A 88 23.05 -3.38 1.03
C VAL A 88 23.17 -2.03 0.31
N ALA A 89 24.23 -1.29 0.64
CA ALA A 89 24.58 -0.03 -0.03
C ALA A 89 25.34 -0.38 -1.33
N ASP A 90 24.63 -0.28 -2.45
CA ASP A 90 25.15 -0.67 -3.77
C ASP A 90 25.73 0.52 -4.51
N ALA A 91 27.05 0.54 -4.67
CA ALA A 91 27.80 1.60 -5.35
C ALA A 91 27.38 3.03 -4.93
N CYS A 92 27.16 3.23 -3.62
CA CYS A 92 26.79 4.54 -3.07
C CYS A 92 27.97 5.50 -3.08
N THR A 93 27.73 6.74 -3.50
CA THR A 93 28.69 7.84 -3.49
C THR A 93 28.37 8.89 -2.43
N ASP A 94 27.26 8.73 -1.72
CA ASP A 94 26.76 9.62 -0.67
C ASP A 94 26.86 8.97 0.73
N ASN A 95 26.23 9.56 1.74
CA ASN A 95 26.26 9.09 3.13
C ASN A 95 25.25 7.96 3.45
N THR A 96 24.64 7.33 2.44
CA THR A 96 23.62 6.27 2.62
C THR A 96 24.06 5.21 3.61
N ALA A 97 25.25 4.63 3.42
CA ALA A 97 25.76 3.53 4.27
C ALA A 97 25.97 3.99 5.72
N GLN A 98 26.50 5.17 5.94
CA GLN A 98 26.71 5.72 7.27
C GLN A 98 25.40 5.98 7.98
N LEU A 99 24.45 6.65 7.34
CA LEU A 99 23.15 6.98 7.93
C LEU A 99 22.32 5.74 8.25
N ALA A 100 22.43 4.68 7.44
CA ALA A 100 21.81 3.40 7.73
C ALA A 100 22.38 2.73 8.99
N ARG A 101 23.73 2.77 9.18
CA ARG A 101 24.38 2.26 10.40
C ARG A 101 23.96 3.04 11.64
N GLU A 102 23.93 4.37 11.55
CA GLU A 102 23.53 5.25 12.64
C GLU A 102 22.06 5.02 13.05
N ALA A 103 21.20 4.67 12.08
CA ALA A 103 19.82 4.27 12.34
C ALA A 103 19.72 2.84 12.93
N GLY A 104 20.83 2.09 13.00
CA GLY A 104 20.92 0.78 13.63
C GLY A 104 20.69 -0.39 12.69
N ALA A 105 20.91 -0.23 11.38
CA ALA A 105 20.93 -1.34 10.42
C ALA A 105 22.31 -2.01 10.38
N ILE A 106 22.34 -3.29 10.00
CA ILE A 106 23.55 -4.00 9.60
C ILE A 106 23.80 -3.68 8.12
N VAL A 107 24.91 -3.01 7.82
CA VAL A 107 25.17 -2.49 6.47
C VAL A 107 26.30 -3.25 5.79
N TYR A 108 26.02 -3.70 4.57
CA TYR A 108 26.98 -4.25 3.63
C TYR A 108 27.16 -3.26 2.47
N GLU A 109 28.41 -2.94 2.16
CA GLU A 109 28.75 -2.07 1.02
C GLU A 109 29.23 -2.93 -0.14
N ARG A 110 28.67 -2.67 -1.32
CA ARG A 110 29.12 -3.26 -2.58
C ARG A 110 29.59 -2.12 -3.50
N ASN A 111 30.84 -2.19 -3.94
CA ASN A 111 31.50 -1.15 -4.73
C ASN A 111 31.91 -1.65 -6.13
N ASP A 112 31.28 -2.72 -6.65
CA ASP A 112 31.63 -3.31 -7.94
C ASP A 112 30.81 -2.68 -9.10
#